data_bc81714ff640e6f27cccb8228b6e72cc
#
_entry.id   bc81714ff640e6f27cccb8228b6e72cc
#
_cell.length_a   1.000
_cell.length_b   1.000
_cell.length_c   1.000
_cell.angle_alpha   90.00
_cell.angle_beta   90.00
_cell.angle_gamma   90.00
#
_symmetry.space_group_name_H-M   'P 1'
#
loop_
_entity.id
_entity.type
_entity.pdbx_description
1 polymer ?
#
loop_
_entity_poly.entity_id
_entity_poly.type
_entity_poly.pdbx_seq_one_letter_code
_entity_poly.pdbx_strand_id
1 'polypeptide(L)'
;MLDARSGLAWDGLAPTDIKTVALSSYQGEGELTSMTKLDLAPNDYAGKLPVWQVKFDDKAKTRLYIDPETAEVRSVRTRLWRVFDLAWKFHIMDVTGEDNFNSWWLRIASGAALMFALSGIGLLWFRIVARPRRRKPHPSLVG
;
A
#
# COMPACT_ATOMS: atom_id res chain seq x y z
N MET A 1 -15.53 12.21 -28.32
CA MET A 1 -14.59 12.52 -29.39
C MET A 1 -15.06 11.79 -30.65
N LEU A 2 -15.00 12.40 -31.84
CA LEU A 2 -15.41 11.73 -33.08
C LEU A 2 -14.16 11.21 -33.80
N ASP A 3 -14.24 10.01 -34.37
CA ASP A 3 -13.18 9.49 -35.21
C ASP A 3 -13.11 10.32 -36.51
N ALA A 4 -11.95 10.87 -36.81
CA ALA A 4 -11.73 11.75 -37.97
C ALA A 4 -11.91 11.04 -39.33
N ARG A 5 -11.93 9.68 -39.37
CA ARG A 5 -12.10 8.89 -40.60
C ARG A 5 -13.54 8.43 -40.82
N SER A 6 -14.24 8.07 -39.75
CA SER A 6 -15.57 7.47 -39.85
C SER A 6 -16.69 8.43 -39.42
N GLY A 7 -16.39 9.53 -38.75
CA GLY A 7 -17.38 10.46 -38.19
C GLY A 7 -18.24 9.87 -37.07
N LEU A 8 -17.94 8.63 -36.67
CA LEU A 8 -18.61 7.92 -35.58
C LEU A 8 -17.99 8.31 -34.22
N ALA A 9 -18.71 8.04 -33.15
CA ALA A 9 -18.18 8.22 -31.82
C ALA A 9 -16.92 7.36 -31.62
N TRP A 10 -15.81 7.97 -31.21
CA TRP A 10 -14.58 7.27 -30.87
C TRP A 10 -14.78 6.41 -29.63
N ASP A 11 -14.77 5.11 -29.81
CA ASP A 11 -14.93 4.12 -28.73
C ASP A 11 -13.58 3.58 -28.21
N GLY A 12 -12.49 4.29 -28.54
CA GLY A 12 -11.14 3.92 -28.17
C GLY A 12 -10.46 3.01 -29.21
N LEU A 13 -9.27 2.55 -28.86
CA LEU A 13 -8.47 1.64 -29.69
C LEU A 13 -9.11 0.25 -29.74
N ALA A 14 -8.91 -0.44 -30.88
CA ALA A 14 -9.39 -1.81 -31.02
C ALA A 14 -8.73 -2.75 -29.99
N PRO A 15 -9.42 -3.79 -29.53
CA PRO A 15 -8.84 -4.75 -28.58
C PRO A 15 -7.54 -5.40 -29.08
N THR A 16 -7.38 -5.54 -30.41
CA THR A 16 -6.16 -6.03 -31.05
C THR A 16 -4.96 -5.13 -30.81
N ASP A 17 -5.17 -3.81 -30.86
CA ASP A 17 -4.10 -2.82 -30.66
C ASP A 17 -3.68 -2.80 -29.19
N ILE A 18 -4.65 -2.85 -28.28
CA ILE A 18 -4.40 -2.98 -26.84
C ILE A 18 -3.62 -4.26 -26.52
N LYS A 19 -3.96 -5.39 -27.16
CA LYS A 19 -3.23 -6.64 -27.02
C LYS A 19 -1.78 -6.50 -27.48
N THR A 20 -1.56 -5.85 -28.62
CA THR A 20 -0.21 -5.62 -29.16
C THR A 20 0.62 -4.78 -28.21
N VAL A 21 0.05 -3.70 -27.70
CA VAL A 21 0.71 -2.84 -26.71
C VAL A 21 1.00 -3.61 -25.42
N ALA A 22 0.04 -4.40 -24.94
CA ALA A 22 0.24 -5.21 -23.73
C ALA A 22 1.41 -6.19 -23.90
N LEU A 23 1.48 -6.90 -25.03
CA LEU A 23 2.55 -7.85 -25.30
C LEU A 23 3.91 -7.18 -25.50
N SER A 24 3.96 -6.01 -26.14
CA SER A 24 5.22 -5.26 -26.34
C SER A 24 5.74 -4.62 -25.04
N SER A 25 4.84 -4.27 -24.14
CA SER A 25 5.18 -3.66 -22.85
C SER A 25 5.47 -4.70 -21.76
N TYR A 26 5.09 -5.95 -21.96
CA TYR A 26 5.30 -7.01 -21.00
C TYR A 26 6.72 -7.59 -21.13
N GLN A 27 7.48 -7.58 -20.02
CA GLN A 27 8.87 -8.08 -19.98
C GLN A 27 9.00 -9.42 -19.23
N GLY A 28 7.89 -10.08 -18.92
CA GLY A 28 7.90 -11.38 -18.23
C GLY A 28 7.83 -12.57 -19.19
N GLU A 29 7.84 -13.77 -18.63
CA GLU A 29 7.79 -15.05 -19.38
C GLU A 29 6.38 -15.68 -19.40
N GLY A 30 5.36 -14.98 -18.89
CA GLY A 30 3.98 -15.49 -18.81
C GLY A 30 3.19 -15.23 -20.08
N GLU A 31 2.15 -16.04 -20.30
CA GLU A 31 1.20 -15.85 -21.39
C GLU A 31 0.05 -14.92 -20.99
N LEU A 32 -0.54 -14.25 -21.96
CA LEU A 32 -1.73 -13.44 -21.77
C LEU A 32 -2.94 -14.35 -21.46
N THR A 33 -3.49 -14.21 -20.25
CA THR A 33 -4.61 -15.05 -19.78
C THR A 33 -5.96 -14.41 -20.03
N SER A 34 -6.09 -13.11 -19.79
CA SER A 34 -7.35 -12.41 -20.00
C SER A 34 -7.15 -10.93 -20.28
N MET A 35 -8.08 -10.36 -21.04
CA MET A 35 -8.17 -8.94 -21.33
C MET A 35 -9.61 -8.49 -21.12
N THR A 36 -9.83 -7.49 -20.28
CA THR A 36 -11.16 -7.02 -19.90
C THR A 36 -11.17 -5.49 -19.82
N LYS A 37 -12.14 -4.85 -20.46
CA LYS A 37 -12.40 -3.42 -20.29
C LYS A 37 -13.15 -3.22 -18.98
N LEU A 38 -12.63 -2.34 -18.13
CA LEU A 38 -13.21 -2.05 -16.82
C LEU A 38 -13.78 -0.63 -16.82
N ASP A 39 -15.04 -0.54 -16.43
CA ASP A 39 -15.74 0.73 -16.20
C ASP A 39 -15.81 1.08 -14.70
N LEU A 40 -15.44 0.13 -13.83
CA LEU A 40 -15.32 0.30 -12.39
C LEU A 40 -13.90 0.00 -11.95
N ALA A 41 -13.36 0.85 -11.08
CA ALA A 41 -12.00 0.68 -10.57
C ALA A 41 -11.90 -0.54 -9.63
N PRO A 42 -11.03 -1.51 -9.92
CA PRO A 42 -10.72 -2.56 -8.95
C PRO A 42 -9.84 -1.99 -7.83
N ASN A 43 -9.78 -2.70 -6.69
CA ASN A 43 -9.06 -2.27 -5.49
C ASN A 43 -7.54 -2.01 -5.71
N ASP A 44 -6.96 -2.58 -6.77
CA ASP A 44 -5.53 -2.43 -7.10
C ASP A 44 -5.26 -1.37 -8.18
N TYR A 45 -6.29 -0.57 -8.56
CA TYR A 45 -6.16 0.50 -9.55
C TYR A 45 -6.93 1.75 -9.13
N ALA A 46 -6.23 2.87 -9.00
CA ALA A 46 -6.79 4.16 -8.63
C ALA A 46 -6.72 5.22 -9.76
N GLY A 47 -6.60 4.77 -11.01
CA GLY A 47 -6.49 5.66 -12.18
C GLY A 47 -7.84 6.02 -12.81
N LYS A 48 -7.78 6.76 -13.92
CA LYS A 48 -8.96 7.12 -14.71
C LYS A 48 -9.60 5.91 -15.37
N LEU A 49 -10.92 5.94 -15.51
CA LEU A 49 -11.73 4.95 -16.20
C LEU A 49 -12.31 5.56 -17.49
N PRO A 50 -12.67 4.74 -18.47
CA PRO A 50 -12.47 3.30 -18.54
C PRO A 50 -11.00 2.90 -18.76
N VAL A 51 -10.65 1.64 -18.45
CA VAL A 51 -9.29 1.12 -18.60
C VAL A 51 -9.32 -0.34 -19.04
N TRP A 52 -8.36 -0.77 -19.85
CA TRP A 52 -8.15 -2.16 -20.17
C TRP A 52 -7.26 -2.83 -19.12
N GLN A 53 -7.78 -3.88 -18.48
CA GLN A 53 -6.99 -4.75 -17.62
C GLN A 53 -6.53 -5.97 -18.40
N VAL A 54 -5.22 -6.15 -18.53
CA VAL A 54 -4.59 -7.30 -19.16
C VAL A 54 -3.87 -8.12 -18.10
N LYS A 55 -4.17 -9.41 -18.00
CA LYS A 55 -3.59 -10.33 -17.01
C LYS A 55 -2.66 -11.32 -17.68
N PHE A 56 -1.51 -11.55 -17.05
CA PHE A 56 -0.54 -12.54 -17.47
C PHE A 56 -0.45 -13.69 -16.46
N ASP A 57 -0.20 -14.90 -16.96
CA ASP A 57 0.01 -16.08 -16.10
C ASP A 57 1.50 -16.29 -15.85
N ASP A 58 2.09 -15.32 -15.18
CA ASP A 58 3.44 -15.39 -14.67
C ASP A 58 3.45 -15.63 -13.15
N LYS A 59 4.61 -15.97 -12.59
CA LYS A 59 4.80 -16.15 -11.14
C LYS A 59 4.42 -14.89 -10.34
N ALA A 60 4.61 -13.73 -10.95
CA ALA A 60 4.28 -12.44 -10.36
C ALA A 60 2.79 -12.09 -10.45
N LYS A 61 1.98 -12.85 -11.24
CA LYS A 61 0.56 -12.55 -11.52
C LYS A 61 0.39 -11.10 -11.97
N THR A 62 1.16 -10.75 -12.99
CA THR A 62 1.24 -9.40 -13.54
C THR A 62 -0.08 -8.97 -14.16
N ARG A 63 -0.47 -7.73 -13.88
CA ARG A 63 -1.63 -7.06 -14.49
C ARG A 63 -1.17 -5.72 -15.04
N LEU A 64 -1.48 -5.48 -16.30
CA LEU A 64 -1.29 -4.19 -16.95
C LEU A 64 -2.62 -3.46 -17.02
N TYR A 65 -2.59 -2.16 -16.78
CA TYR A 65 -3.72 -1.27 -16.96
C TYR A 65 -3.40 -0.28 -18.07
N ILE A 66 -4.13 -0.38 -19.18
CA ILE A 66 -3.86 0.33 -20.43
C ILE A 66 -5.03 1.25 -20.75
N ASP A 67 -4.70 2.49 -21.06
CA ASP A 67 -5.68 3.50 -21.49
C ASP A 67 -6.30 3.11 -22.83
N PRO A 68 -7.63 3.09 -22.97
CA PRO A 68 -8.31 2.75 -24.23
C PRO A 68 -8.15 3.81 -25.32
N GLU A 69 -7.80 5.06 -24.98
CA GLU A 69 -7.69 6.16 -25.94
C GLU A 69 -6.25 6.37 -26.41
N THR A 70 -5.28 6.27 -25.50
CA THR A 70 -3.88 6.59 -25.80
C THR A 70 -2.99 5.37 -25.94
N ALA A 71 -3.46 4.16 -25.62
CA ALA A 71 -2.67 2.94 -25.48
C ALA A 71 -1.53 3.04 -24.46
N GLU A 72 -1.54 4.03 -23.60
CA GLU A 72 -0.53 4.20 -22.58
C GLU A 72 -0.71 3.17 -21.46
N VAL A 73 0.39 2.53 -21.05
CA VAL A 73 0.39 1.65 -19.86
C VAL A 73 0.39 2.53 -18.61
N ARG A 74 -0.77 2.73 -18.02
CA ARG A 74 -0.94 3.58 -16.84
C ARG A 74 -0.43 2.95 -15.56
N SER A 75 -0.50 1.64 -15.45
CA SER A 75 -0.09 0.96 -14.22
C SER A 75 0.27 -0.50 -14.48
N VAL A 76 1.30 -0.96 -13.77
CA VAL A 76 1.70 -2.37 -13.71
C VAL A 76 1.54 -2.82 -12.26
N ARG A 77 0.82 -3.91 -12.05
CA ARG A 77 0.58 -4.49 -10.72
C ARG A 77 1.02 -5.93 -10.68
N THR A 78 1.90 -6.24 -9.75
CA THR A 78 2.40 -7.60 -9.50
C THR A 78 1.92 -8.13 -8.16
N ARG A 79 2.11 -9.43 -7.90
CA ARG A 79 1.84 -10.00 -6.58
C ARG A 79 2.67 -9.34 -5.48
N LEU A 80 3.95 -9.08 -5.76
CA LEU A 80 4.85 -8.41 -4.80
C LEU A 80 4.35 -7.00 -4.47
N TRP A 81 3.89 -6.26 -5.48
CA TRP A 81 3.32 -4.94 -5.26
C TRP A 81 2.11 -4.99 -4.32
N ARG A 82 1.22 -6.00 -4.47
CA ARG A 82 0.05 -6.17 -3.59
C ARG A 82 0.44 -6.50 -2.15
N VAL A 83 1.47 -7.32 -1.97
CA VAL A 83 2.01 -7.62 -0.63
C VAL A 83 2.64 -6.36 -0.01
N PHE A 84 3.38 -5.60 -0.80
CA PHE A 84 3.96 -4.34 -0.35
C PHE A 84 2.88 -3.32 0.03
N ASP A 85 1.85 -3.16 -0.80
CA ASP A 85 0.71 -2.26 -0.52
C ASP A 85 0.00 -2.64 0.79
N LEU A 86 -0.22 -3.93 1.01
CA LEU A 86 -0.79 -4.43 2.25
C LEU A 86 0.12 -4.13 3.46
N ALA A 87 1.42 -4.42 3.34
CA ALA A 87 2.39 -4.14 4.39
C ALA A 87 2.47 -2.64 4.69
N TRP A 88 2.43 -1.80 3.64
CA TRP A 88 2.39 -0.35 3.76
C TRP A 88 1.14 0.14 4.49
N LYS A 89 -0.04 -0.36 4.14
CA LYS A 89 -1.30 -0.05 4.84
C LYS A 89 -1.24 -0.40 6.33
N PHE A 90 -0.66 -1.55 6.67
CA PHE A 90 -0.40 -1.89 8.07
C PHE A 90 0.59 -0.95 8.73
N HIS A 91 1.66 -0.55 8.02
CA HIS A 91 2.68 0.35 8.56
C HIS A 91 2.12 1.74 8.91
N ILE A 92 1.28 2.29 8.04
CA ILE A 92 0.61 3.59 8.28
C ILE A 92 -0.69 3.46 9.09
N MET A 93 -1.05 2.24 9.53
CA MET A 93 -2.31 1.94 10.22
C MET A 93 -3.57 2.40 9.48
N ASP A 94 -3.50 2.51 8.16
CA ASP A 94 -4.66 2.78 7.31
C ASP A 94 -5.35 1.47 6.93
N VAL A 95 -6.22 1.00 7.82
CA VAL A 95 -7.01 -0.24 7.61
C VAL A 95 -8.25 0.03 6.76
N THR A 96 -8.64 1.28 6.60
CA THR A 96 -9.88 1.69 5.91
C THR A 96 -9.69 1.99 4.42
N GLY A 97 -8.44 2.25 3.97
CA GLY A 97 -8.12 2.51 2.57
C GLY A 97 -8.59 3.88 2.06
N GLU A 98 -8.89 4.80 2.97
CA GLU A 98 -9.37 6.15 2.64
C GLU A 98 -8.25 7.21 2.67
N ASP A 99 -6.98 6.81 2.72
CA ASP A 99 -5.82 7.71 2.90
C ASP A 99 -6.00 8.71 4.07
N ASN A 100 -6.83 8.34 5.04
CA ASN A 100 -7.18 9.20 6.15
C ASN A 100 -6.26 8.92 7.35
N PHE A 101 -5.22 9.75 7.50
CA PHE A 101 -4.30 9.70 8.64
C PHE A 101 -4.96 9.94 10.01
N ASN A 102 -6.25 10.25 10.05
CA ASN A 102 -7.01 10.49 11.28
C ASN A 102 -7.87 9.29 11.69
N SER A 103 -7.41 8.08 11.41
CA SER A 103 -8.12 6.85 11.77
C SER A 103 -8.21 6.68 13.29
N TRP A 104 -9.32 6.16 13.79
CA TRP A 104 -9.51 5.90 15.22
C TRP A 104 -8.48 4.90 15.79
N TRP A 105 -7.97 4.00 14.96
CA TRP A 105 -6.90 3.07 15.29
C TRP A 105 -5.60 3.80 15.61
N LEU A 106 -5.23 4.81 14.84
CA LEU A 106 -4.04 5.62 15.08
C LEU A 106 -4.16 6.38 16.42
N ARG A 107 -5.35 6.88 16.73
CA ARG A 107 -5.62 7.55 18.01
C ARG A 107 -5.46 6.59 19.20
N ILE A 108 -5.97 5.35 19.09
CA ILE A 108 -5.81 4.33 20.13
C ILE A 108 -4.34 3.94 20.28
N ALA A 109 -3.64 3.67 19.19
CA ALA A 109 -2.23 3.31 19.21
C ALA A 109 -1.37 4.44 19.84
N SER A 110 -1.65 5.69 19.45
CA SER A 110 -0.97 6.86 20.03
C SER A 110 -1.25 7.02 21.52
N GLY A 111 -2.49 6.82 21.95
CA GLY A 111 -2.88 6.83 23.35
C GLY A 111 -2.19 5.74 24.17
N ALA A 112 -2.14 4.52 23.64
CA ALA A 112 -1.43 3.41 24.26
C ALA A 112 0.08 3.70 24.38
N ALA A 113 0.71 4.19 23.32
CA ALA A 113 2.12 4.57 23.32
C ALA A 113 2.42 5.64 24.37
N LEU A 114 1.56 6.65 24.50
CA LEU A 114 1.68 7.68 25.51
C LEU A 114 1.59 7.10 26.93
N MET A 115 0.64 6.20 27.19
CA MET A 115 0.51 5.54 28.49
C MET A 115 1.75 4.71 28.83
N PHE A 116 2.31 3.98 27.88
CA PHE A 116 3.57 3.24 28.07
C PHE A 116 4.74 4.18 28.39
N ALA A 117 4.87 5.28 27.68
CA ALA A 117 5.91 6.27 27.93
C ALA A 117 5.80 6.88 29.33
N LEU A 118 4.61 7.28 29.74
CA LEU A 118 4.36 7.83 31.09
C LEU A 118 4.62 6.79 32.19
N SER A 119 4.21 5.54 31.99
CA SER A 119 4.51 4.43 32.88
C SER A 119 6.02 4.22 33.03
N GLY A 120 6.77 4.24 31.94
CA GLY A 120 8.24 4.13 31.95
C GLY A 120 8.90 5.27 32.73
N ILE A 121 8.45 6.50 32.51
CA ILE A 121 8.94 7.68 33.26
C ILE A 121 8.62 7.54 34.76
N GLY A 122 7.42 7.11 35.09
CA GLY A 122 7.01 6.88 36.49
C GLY A 122 7.90 5.83 37.20
N LEU A 123 8.15 4.69 36.55
CA LEU A 123 9.04 3.65 37.05
C LEU A 123 10.48 4.15 37.24
N LEU A 124 10.98 4.93 36.29
CA LEU A 124 12.31 5.52 36.36
C LEU A 124 12.41 6.49 37.53
N TRP A 125 11.41 7.35 37.69
CA TRP A 125 11.31 8.29 38.84
C TRP A 125 11.33 7.54 40.17
N PHE A 126 10.49 6.52 40.34
CA PHE A 126 10.47 5.70 41.56
C PHE A 126 11.83 5.01 41.80
N ARG A 127 12.47 4.54 40.79
CA ARG A 127 13.76 3.85 40.92
C ARG A 127 14.91 4.79 41.33
N ILE A 128 14.90 6.03 40.81
CA ILE A 128 15.99 7.00 41.03
C ILE A 128 15.74 7.78 42.34
N VAL A 129 14.51 8.28 42.55
CA VAL A 129 14.19 9.19 43.63
C VAL A 129 13.79 8.44 44.89
N ALA A 130 13.03 7.37 44.81
CA ALA A 130 12.49 6.63 45.94
C ALA A 130 13.41 5.51 46.48
N ARG A 131 14.60 5.28 45.91
CA ARG A 131 15.56 4.37 46.53
C ARG A 131 16.07 4.94 47.81
N PRO A 132 15.72 4.38 49.01
CA PRO A 132 16.32 4.80 50.26
C PRO A 132 17.84 4.56 50.15
N ARG A 133 18.65 5.60 50.42
CA ARG A 133 20.10 5.46 50.61
C ARG A 133 20.31 4.35 51.63
N ARG A 134 20.80 3.19 51.20
CA ARG A 134 21.28 2.14 52.12
C ARG A 134 22.32 2.82 53.00
N ARG A 135 21.99 3.03 54.30
CA ARG A 135 22.95 3.44 55.31
C ARG A 135 24.03 2.36 55.33
N LYS A 136 25.28 2.77 55.08
CA LYS A 136 26.45 1.90 55.33
C LYS A 136 26.42 1.49 56.78
N PRO A 137 26.55 0.19 57.10
CA PRO A 137 26.70 -0.22 58.50
C PRO A 137 27.96 0.44 59.05
N HIS A 138 27.83 1.06 60.22
CA HIS A 138 28.96 1.64 60.97
C HIS A 138 29.88 0.51 61.38
N PRO A 139 31.19 0.54 61.10
CA PRO A 139 32.10 -0.46 61.64
C PRO A 139 32.10 -0.31 63.16
N SER A 140 31.59 -1.31 63.88
CA SER A 140 31.75 -1.39 65.32
C SER A 140 33.24 -1.60 65.61
N LEU A 141 33.83 -0.59 66.22
CA LEU A 141 35.15 -0.71 66.85
C LEU A 141 34.99 -1.64 68.05
N VAL A 142 35.39 -2.90 67.87
CA VAL A 142 35.60 -3.81 69.00
C VAL A 142 37.03 -3.59 69.46
N GLY A 143 37.14 -2.95 70.66
CA GLY A 143 38.38 -2.91 71.37
C GLY A 143 38.66 -4.19 72.15
#